data_300c6eb23887034c2f64a13620ecf1ed
#
_entry.id   300c6eb23887034c2f64a13620ecf1ed
#
_cell.length_a   1.000
_cell.length_b   1.000
_cell.length_c   1.000
_cell.angle_alpha   90.00
_cell.angle_beta   90.00
_cell.angle_gamma   90.00
#
_symmetry.space_group_name_H-M   'P 1'
#
loop_
_entity.id
_entity.type
_entity.pdbx_description
1 polymer ?
#
loop_
_entity_poly.entity_id
_entity_poly.type
_entity_poly.pdbx_seq_one_letter_code
_entity_poly.pdbx_strand_id
1 'polypeptide(L)'
;MKYFGGIEGGETNSTCIICDEKGECIVTKEGLGTNHSLIGMIALVARIAELVQRSKESANISEDETLDALGLSLSGLWQKHKREELEKFLSSSYPNLAKSYLIMEDAMGSIYTASPNGGVVLTSDISSSALLINPDGSTQTCGGWGIFIGDEGSAIYIALRAIKIIFNEMDGFRRTCPYPIEGVWDLIKEYFKIETREELMTNFFQNFDKSLIAPLSTKLAEAAEKGNRLAQSLFREAGEDLGTMTAALIPKIQPDSLKSNTLNILCMGSVWSNLSLLKEGFRKGLQNATIPFAINLLRLNKSSAFGACYLAADHIEFDLPRNYSDNYDIWYQYQIKCACNPRNRNY
;
A
#
# COMPACT_ATOMS: atom_id res chain seq x y z
N MET A 1 -26.17 -8.64 -21.76
CA MET A 1 -25.64 -7.77 -20.67
C MET A 1 -24.14 -7.97 -20.63
N LYS A 2 -23.36 -6.89 -20.47
CA LYS A 2 -21.91 -7.02 -20.34
C LYS A 2 -21.51 -7.09 -18.86
N TYR A 3 -20.49 -7.86 -18.56
CA TYR A 3 -19.99 -8.03 -17.20
C TYR A 3 -18.48 -7.81 -17.13
N PHE A 4 -18.03 -7.05 -16.13
CA PHE A 4 -16.63 -6.70 -15.91
C PHE A 4 -16.22 -7.19 -14.54
N GLY A 5 -15.16 -7.98 -14.48
CA GLY A 5 -14.63 -8.48 -13.22
C GLY A 5 -13.37 -7.73 -12.78
N GLY A 6 -13.18 -7.64 -11.49
CA GLY A 6 -11.93 -7.19 -10.87
C GLY A 6 -11.54 -8.09 -9.70
N ILE A 7 -10.26 -8.44 -9.60
CA ILE A 7 -9.71 -9.17 -8.46
C ILE A 7 -8.57 -8.39 -7.84
N GLU A 8 -8.65 -8.18 -6.54
CA GLU A 8 -7.55 -7.83 -5.66
C GLU A 8 -7.01 -9.09 -5.02
N GLY A 9 -5.71 -9.37 -5.20
CA GLY A 9 -5.10 -10.58 -4.66
C GLY A 9 -3.92 -10.32 -3.75
N GLY A 10 -4.09 -10.64 -2.47
CA GLY A 10 -3.09 -10.53 -1.42
C GLY A 10 -2.48 -11.88 -0.99
N GLU A 11 -1.71 -11.85 0.09
CA GLU A 11 -1.05 -13.04 0.66
C GLU A 11 -2.06 -13.98 1.33
N THR A 12 -2.99 -13.44 2.10
CA THR A 12 -3.92 -14.19 2.94
C THR A 12 -5.30 -14.34 2.34
N ASN A 13 -5.78 -13.30 1.67
CA ASN A 13 -7.12 -13.22 1.09
C ASN A 13 -7.10 -12.53 -0.27
N SER A 14 -8.17 -12.72 -1.00
CA SER A 14 -8.44 -12.03 -2.26
C SER A 14 -9.89 -11.59 -2.29
N THR A 15 -10.16 -10.51 -3.02
CA THR A 15 -11.51 -10.00 -3.23
C THR A 15 -11.81 -9.97 -4.71
N CYS A 16 -12.95 -10.54 -5.12
CA CYS A 16 -13.49 -10.44 -6.47
C CYS A 16 -14.74 -9.58 -6.46
N ILE A 17 -14.84 -8.67 -7.41
CA ILE A 17 -16.07 -7.96 -7.73
C ILE A 17 -16.47 -8.25 -9.16
N ILE A 18 -17.79 -8.15 -9.44
CA ILE A 18 -18.32 -8.11 -10.81
C ILE A 18 -19.23 -6.89 -10.89
N CYS A 19 -19.01 -6.08 -11.92
CA CYS A 19 -19.86 -4.96 -12.28
C CYS A 19 -20.62 -5.25 -13.58
N ASP A 20 -21.82 -4.68 -13.71
CA ASP A 20 -22.58 -4.68 -14.95
C ASP A 20 -22.12 -3.56 -15.88
N GLU A 21 -22.71 -3.46 -17.07
CA GLU A 21 -22.42 -2.43 -18.08
C GLU A 21 -22.76 -1.00 -17.67
N LYS A 22 -23.48 -0.83 -16.55
CA LYS A 22 -23.80 0.49 -15.96
C LYS A 22 -22.79 0.90 -14.89
N GLY A 23 -21.80 0.04 -14.62
CA GLY A 23 -20.80 0.26 -13.56
C GLY A 23 -21.31 -0.06 -12.16
N GLU A 24 -22.49 -0.68 -12.02
CA GLU A 24 -23.01 -1.11 -10.73
C GLU A 24 -22.34 -2.41 -10.30
N CYS A 25 -21.76 -2.41 -9.09
CA CYS A 25 -21.18 -3.61 -8.52
C CYS A 25 -22.30 -4.55 -8.06
N ILE A 26 -22.50 -5.65 -8.77
CA ILE A 26 -23.57 -6.62 -8.52
C ILE A 26 -23.16 -7.71 -7.53
N VAL A 27 -21.88 -7.93 -7.30
CA VAL A 27 -21.36 -8.90 -6.34
C VAL A 27 -19.96 -8.51 -5.84
N THR A 28 -19.72 -8.80 -4.57
CA THR A 28 -18.39 -8.80 -3.95
C THR A 28 -18.21 -10.11 -3.21
N LYS A 29 -17.12 -10.83 -3.47
CA LYS A 29 -16.79 -12.11 -2.82
C LYS A 29 -15.34 -12.13 -2.37
N GLU A 30 -15.13 -12.75 -1.21
CA GLU A 30 -13.80 -13.02 -0.68
C GLU A 30 -13.39 -14.46 -0.97
N GLY A 31 -12.10 -14.67 -1.16
CA GLY A 31 -11.46 -15.95 -1.40
C GLY A 31 -10.08 -16.05 -0.75
N LEU A 32 -9.45 -17.19 -0.93
CA LEU A 32 -8.09 -17.45 -0.43
C LEU A 32 -7.08 -16.55 -1.12
N GLY A 33 -5.96 -16.30 -0.45
CA GLY A 33 -4.87 -15.48 -0.98
C GLY A 33 -4.34 -15.99 -2.33
N THR A 34 -3.97 -15.05 -3.19
CA THR A 34 -3.52 -15.30 -4.57
C THR A 34 -2.13 -14.71 -4.84
N ASN A 35 -1.27 -14.63 -3.81
CA ASN A 35 0.12 -14.24 -4.01
C ASN A 35 0.91 -15.37 -4.69
N HIS A 36 1.29 -15.15 -5.97
CA HIS A 36 2.02 -16.14 -6.78
C HIS A 36 3.30 -16.66 -6.10
N SER A 37 4.04 -15.78 -5.42
CA SER A 37 5.32 -16.14 -4.79
C SER A 37 5.16 -17.15 -3.65
N LEU A 38 3.96 -17.22 -3.04
CA LEU A 38 3.67 -18.12 -1.93
C LEU A 38 3.04 -19.45 -2.39
N ILE A 39 2.15 -19.41 -3.41
CA ILE A 39 1.33 -20.57 -3.75
C ILE A 39 1.68 -21.22 -5.11
N GLY A 40 2.47 -20.53 -5.93
CA GLY A 40 2.82 -20.97 -7.29
C GLY A 40 1.67 -20.81 -8.30
N MET A 41 2.00 -21.01 -9.57
CA MET A 41 1.10 -20.70 -10.70
C MET A 41 -0.16 -21.58 -10.73
N ILE A 42 -0.03 -22.88 -10.51
CA ILE A 42 -1.16 -23.83 -10.61
C ILE A 42 -2.25 -23.49 -9.56
N ALA A 43 -1.84 -23.28 -8.31
CA ALA A 43 -2.79 -22.92 -7.25
C ALA A 43 -3.38 -21.52 -7.47
N LEU A 44 -2.60 -20.58 -8.00
CA LEU A 44 -3.05 -19.24 -8.35
C LEU A 44 -4.20 -19.29 -9.37
N VAL A 45 -3.99 -20.00 -10.49
CA VAL A 45 -4.99 -20.17 -11.55
C VAL A 45 -6.29 -20.79 -11.01
N ALA A 46 -6.17 -21.87 -10.23
CA ALA A 46 -7.33 -22.55 -9.64
C ALA A 46 -8.11 -21.62 -8.68
N ARG A 47 -7.42 -20.90 -7.81
CA ARG A 47 -8.06 -19.97 -6.85
C ARG A 47 -8.77 -18.80 -7.53
N ILE A 48 -8.17 -18.24 -8.59
CA ILE A 48 -8.81 -17.18 -9.40
C ILE A 48 -10.09 -17.72 -10.05
N ALA A 49 -10.00 -18.88 -10.72
CA ALA A 49 -11.14 -19.47 -11.40
C ALA A 49 -12.29 -19.80 -10.42
N GLU A 50 -11.97 -20.44 -9.29
CA GLU A 50 -12.95 -20.73 -8.24
C GLU A 50 -13.62 -19.45 -7.71
N LEU A 51 -12.82 -18.41 -7.43
CA LEU A 51 -13.34 -17.16 -6.88
C LEU A 51 -14.28 -16.45 -7.86
N VAL A 52 -13.93 -16.40 -9.15
CA VAL A 52 -14.80 -15.82 -10.20
C VAL A 52 -16.07 -16.64 -10.36
N GLN A 53 -15.97 -17.98 -10.38
CA GLN A 53 -17.13 -18.85 -10.51
C GLN A 53 -18.12 -18.66 -9.36
N ARG A 54 -17.64 -18.68 -8.12
CA ARG A 54 -18.46 -18.39 -6.92
C ARG A 54 -19.07 -16.99 -6.94
N SER A 55 -18.39 -16.03 -7.56
CA SER A 55 -18.91 -14.67 -7.73
C SER A 55 -20.05 -14.65 -8.75
N LYS A 56 -19.89 -15.33 -9.90
CA LYS A 56 -20.94 -15.47 -10.92
C LYS A 56 -22.19 -16.14 -10.35
N GLU A 57 -22.04 -17.27 -9.64
CA GLU A 57 -23.14 -17.96 -8.97
C GLU A 57 -23.92 -17.04 -8.01
N SER A 58 -23.18 -16.26 -7.20
CA SER A 58 -23.81 -15.34 -6.25
C SER A 58 -24.52 -14.16 -6.91
N ALA A 59 -24.10 -13.78 -8.12
CA ALA A 59 -24.74 -12.75 -8.94
C ALA A 59 -25.85 -13.30 -9.85
N ASN A 60 -26.16 -14.60 -9.77
CA ASN A 60 -27.07 -15.32 -10.69
C ASN A 60 -26.66 -15.18 -12.17
N ILE A 61 -25.36 -15.12 -12.44
CA ILE A 61 -24.78 -15.17 -13.79
C ILE A 61 -24.54 -16.64 -14.12
N SER A 62 -24.99 -17.10 -15.32
CA SER A 62 -24.76 -18.47 -15.77
C SER A 62 -23.25 -18.78 -15.83
N GLU A 63 -22.88 -20.03 -15.56
CA GLU A 63 -21.51 -20.53 -15.74
C GLU A 63 -21.00 -20.34 -17.19
N ASP A 64 -21.89 -20.48 -18.17
CA ASP A 64 -21.59 -20.32 -19.59
C ASP A 64 -21.45 -18.84 -20.01
N GLU A 65 -21.92 -17.91 -19.19
CA GLU A 65 -21.79 -16.47 -19.46
C GLU A 65 -20.35 -16.02 -19.16
N THR A 66 -19.63 -15.60 -20.16
CA THR A 66 -18.24 -15.17 -20.04
C THR A 66 -18.17 -13.70 -19.67
N LEU A 67 -17.33 -13.31 -18.69
CA LEU A 67 -17.05 -11.90 -18.40
C LEU A 67 -16.42 -11.23 -19.64
N ASP A 68 -16.83 -10.01 -19.98
CA ASP A 68 -16.25 -9.27 -21.12
C ASP A 68 -14.78 -8.92 -20.88
N ALA A 69 -14.43 -8.52 -19.65
CA ALA A 69 -13.05 -8.34 -19.22
C ALA A 69 -12.88 -8.69 -17.73
N LEU A 70 -11.69 -9.17 -17.36
CA LEU A 70 -11.29 -9.48 -15.99
C LEU A 70 -9.95 -8.83 -15.69
N GLY A 71 -9.94 -7.87 -14.75
CA GLY A 71 -8.75 -7.25 -14.22
C GLY A 71 -8.22 -8.00 -13.00
N LEU A 72 -6.93 -8.27 -12.98
CA LEU A 72 -6.25 -8.97 -11.89
C LEU A 72 -5.15 -8.09 -11.32
N SER A 73 -5.35 -7.54 -10.14
CA SER A 73 -4.41 -6.73 -9.37
C SER A 73 -3.81 -7.61 -8.27
N LEU A 74 -2.63 -8.17 -8.54
CA LEU A 74 -2.09 -9.29 -7.77
C LEU A 74 -0.70 -8.99 -7.20
N SER A 75 -0.52 -9.30 -5.91
CA SER A 75 0.79 -9.29 -5.27
C SER A 75 1.67 -10.43 -5.78
N GLY A 76 2.99 -10.18 -5.86
CA GLY A 76 3.98 -11.20 -6.22
C GLY A 76 4.10 -11.49 -7.72
N LEU A 77 3.50 -10.69 -8.61
CA LEU A 77 3.54 -10.84 -10.07
C LEU A 77 4.20 -9.64 -10.77
N TRP A 78 5.36 -9.18 -10.26
CA TRP A 78 6.11 -8.06 -10.84
C TRP A 78 6.75 -8.37 -12.20
N GLN A 79 6.99 -9.67 -12.53
CA GLN A 79 7.65 -10.08 -13.77
C GLN A 79 6.64 -10.18 -14.92
N LYS A 80 6.86 -9.43 -16.01
CA LYS A 80 5.98 -9.41 -17.18
C LYS A 80 5.68 -10.82 -17.74
N HIS A 81 6.72 -11.65 -17.89
CA HIS A 81 6.54 -13.02 -18.43
C HIS A 81 5.62 -13.90 -17.54
N LYS A 82 5.61 -13.67 -16.21
CA LYS A 82 4.72 -14.40 -15.31
C LYS A 82 3.26 -13.96 -15.47
N ARG A 83 3.01 -12.71 -15.77
CA ARG A 83 1.67 -12.22 -16.11
C ARG A 83 1.16 -12.84 -17.42
N GLU A 84 2.02 -12.89 -18.44
CA GLU A 84 1.70 -13.55 -19.72
C GLU A 84 1.47 -15.07 -19.56
N GLU A 85 2.23 -15.72 -18.68
CA GLU A 85 2.06 -17.13 -18.34
C GLU A 85 0.70 -17.36 -17.64
N LEU A 86 0.32 -16.52 -16.67
CA LEU A 86 -0.97 -16.60 -15.97
C LEU A 86 -2.14 -16.43 -16.94
N GLU A 87 -2.08 -15.46 -17.85
CA GLU A 87 -3.11 -15.23 -18.86
C GLU A 87 -3.32 -16.46 -19.74
N LYS A 88 -2.23 -17.07 -20.22
CA LYS A 88 -2.30 -18.30 -21.03
C LYS A 88 -2.94 -19.46 -20.27
N PHE A 89 -2.58 -19.66 -19.00
CA PHE A 89 -3.15 -20.72 -18.19
C PHE A 89 -4.64 -20.48 -17.92
N LEU A 90 -5.06 -19.26 -17.59
CA LEU A 90 -6.48 -18.93 -17.40
C LEU A 90 -7.27 -19.16 -18.67
N SER A 91 -6.82 -18.64 -19.82
CA SER A 91 -7.51 -18.74 -21.10
C SER A 91 -7.62 -20.19 -21.59
N SER A 92 -6.57 -21.01 -21.37
CA SER A 92 -6.57 -22.40 -21.83
C SER A 92 -7.34 -23.36 -20.92
N SER A 93 -7.27 -23.15 -19.59
CA SER A 93 -7.88 -24.05 -18.61
C SER A 93 -9.33 -23.67 -18.29
N TYR A 94 -9.68 -22.38 -18.43
CA TYR A 94 -11.00 -21.84 -18.08
C TYR A 94 -11.51 -20.89 -19.17
N PRO A 95 -11.82 -21.37 -20.38
CA PRO A 95 -12.15 -20.51 -21.54
C PRO A 95 -13.43 -19.68 -21.36
N ASN A 96 -14.33 -20.11 -20.45
CA ASN A 96 -15.57 -19.37 -20.14
C ASN A 96 -15.43 -18.38 -18.99
N LEU A 97 -14.20 -18.13 -18.51
CA LEU A 97 -14.01 -17.23 -17.37
C LEU A 97 -14.13 -15.76 -17.79
N ALA A 98 -13.32 -15.34 -18.75
CA ALA A 98 -13.34 -13.99 -19.32
C ALA A 98 -12.86 -14.00 -20.79
N LYS A 99 -13.37 -13.05 -21.59
CA LYS A 99 -12.95 -12.86 -23.00
C LYS A 99 -11.60 -12.16 -23.09
N SER A 100 -11.29 -11.28 -22.14
CA SER A 100 -10.06 -10.51 -22.06
C SER A 100 -9.55 -10.43 -20.62
N TYR A 101 -8.23 -10.42 -20.46
CA TYR A 101 -7.57 -10.31 -19.16
C TYR A 101 -6.64 -9.10 -19.14
N LEU A 102 -6.62 -8.38 -18.03
CA LEU A 102 -5.59 -7.39 -17.74
C LEU A 102 -4.95 -7.73 -16.39
N ILE A 103 -3.68 -8.14 -16.40
CA ILE A 103 -2.97 -8.58 -15.21
C ILE A 103 -1.93 -7.50 -14.82
N MET A 104 -2.02 -7.01 -13.60
CA MET A 104 -1.22 -5.90 -13.10
C MET A 104 -0.73 -6.13 -11.67
N GLU A 105 0.19 -5.30 -11.25
CA GLU A 105 0.65 -5.24 -9.86
C GLU A 105 -0.45 -4.62 -8.96
N ASP A 106 -0.45 -5.00 -7.68
CA ASP A 106 -1.47 -4.60 -6.71
C ASP A 106 -1.60 -3.08 -6.52
N ALA A 107 -0.50 -2.35 -6.60
CA ALA A 107 -0.51 -0.90 -6.51
C ALA A 107 -1.29 -0.22 -7.66
N MET A 108 -1.31 -0.82 -8.86
CA MET A 108 -2.05 -0.29 -10.01
C MET A 108 -3.56 -0.31 -9.74
N GLY A 109 -4.11 -1.48 -9.37
CA GLY A 109 -5.53 -1.56 -9.01
C GLY A 109 -5.89 -0.62 -7.88
N SER A 110 -5.01 -0.50 -6.90
CA SER A 110 -5.23 0.36 -5.75
C SER A 110 -5.38 1.84 -6.14
N ILE A 111 -4.44 2.42 -6.89
CA ILE A 111 -4.53 3.84 -7.26
C ILE A 111 -5.67 4.10 -8.23
N TYR A 112 -5.91 3.21 -9.19
CA TYR A 112 -7.01 3.37 -10.15
C TYR A 112 -8.40 3.10 -9.54
N THR A 113 -8.48 2.62 -8.31
CA THR A 113 -9.71 2.66 -7.52
C THR A 113 -10.04 4.09 -7.06
N ALA A 114 -9.03 4.91 -6.79
CA ALA A 114 -9.19 6.27 -6.26
C ALA A 114 -9.09 7.38 -7.33
N SER A 115 -8.36 7.14 -8.43
CA SER A 115 -8.01 8.19 -9.38
C SER A 115 -7.87 7.66 -10.81
N PRO A 116 -8.51 8.31 -11.81
CA PRO A 116 -8.32 7.93 -13.22
C PRO A 116 -6.96 8.36 -13.78
N ASN A 117 -6.29 9.30 -13.12
CA ASN A 117 -5.05 9.92 -13.61
C ASN A 117 -3.81 9.40 -12.88
N GLY A 118 -3.93 8.23 -12.22
CA GLY A 118 -2.84 7.75 -11.38
C GLY A 118 -2.65 8.58 -10.12
N GLY A 119 -1.41 8.71 -9.65
CA GLY A 119 -1.02 9.39 -8.41
C GLY A 119 0.10 8.66 -7.71
N VAL A 120 0.27 8.88 -6.41
CA VAL A 120 1.27 8.20 -5.60
C VAL A 120 0.60 7.15 -4.73
N VAL A 121 1.12 5.92 -4.76
CA VAL A 121 0.84 4.88 -3.76
C VAL A 121 1.99 4.87 -2.77
N LEU A 122 1.70 5.10 -1.52
CA LEU A 122 2.67 5.13 -0.43
C LEU A 122 2.38 4.01 0.56
N THR A 123 3.11 2.93 0.40
CA THR A 123 2.94 1.72 1.22
C THR A 123 3.80 1.81 2.46
N SER A 124 3.21 1.52 3.62
CA SER A 124 3.90 1.31 4.87
C SER A 124 3.19 0.22 5.67
N ASP A 125 3.75 -0.97 5.59
CA ASP A 125 3.32 -2.18 6.28
C ASP A 125 4.56 -2.89 6.84
N ILE A 126 4.70 -4.20 6.74
CA ILE A 126 5.95 -4.91 7.09
C ILE A 126 7.15 -4.26 6.39
N SER A 127 7.02 -3.90 5.13
CA SER A 127 7.96 -3.12 4.32
C SER A 127 7.39 -1.76 3.93
N SER A 128 8.18 -0.90 3.29
CA SER A 128 7.73 0.40 2.79
C SER A 128 8.23 0.69 1.38
N SER A 129 7.42 1.42 0.62
CA SER A 129 7.78 1.91 -0.71
C SER A 129 6.85 3.04 -1.15
N ALA A 130 7.33 3.89 -2.05
CA ALA A 130 6.53 4.86 -2.75
C ALA A 130 6.57 4.58 -4.26
N LEU A 131 5.40 4.54 -4.89
CA LEU A 131 5.23 4.34 -6.32
C LEU A 131 4.41 5.50 -6.90
N LEU A 132 4.99 6.25 -7.81
CA LEU A 132 4.28 7.21 -8.66
C LEU A 132 3.83 6.52 -9.94
N ILE A 133 2.56 6.69 -10.28
CA ILE A 133 1.98 6.28 -11.56
C ILE A 133 1.46 7.54 -12.24
N ASN A 134 2.01 7.88 -13.40
CA ASN A 134 1.59 9.03 -14.19
C ASN A 134 0.46 8.64 -15.16
N PRO A 135 -0.31 9.62 -15.70
CA PRO A 135 -1.41 9.37 -16.64
C PRO A 135 -1.00 8.68 -17.93
N ASP A 136 0.25 8.85 -18.37
CA ASP A 136 0.80 8.16 -19.54
C ASP A 136 1.24 6.71 -19.27
N GLY A 137 1.01 6.21 -18.04
CA GLY A 137 1.41 4.89 -17.58
C GLY A 137 2.88 4.79 -17.15
N SER A 138 3.66 5.86 -17.25
CA SER A 138 5.04 5.85 -16.73
C SER A 138 5.05 5.77 -15.21
N THR A 139 5.99 5.00 -14.67
CA THR A 139 6.12 4.77 -13.23
C THR A 139 7.48 5.21 -12.69
N GLN A 140 7.51 5.64 -11.44
CA GLN A 140 8.73 5.95 -10.69
C GLN A 140 8.60 5.42 -9.28
N THR A 141 9.69 4.90 -8.73
CA THR A 141 9.72 4.32 -7.38
C THR A 141 10.71 5.04 -6.47
N CYS A 142 10.43 5.00 -5.17
CA CYS A 142 11.36 5.37 -4.11
C CYS A 142 11.19 4.40 -2.93
N GLY A 143 12.29 3.84 -2.41
CA GLY A 143 12.24 2.80 -1.39
C GLY A 143 11.91 1.41 -1.96
N GLY A 144 11.47 0.48 -1.08
CA GLY A 144 11.13 -0.90 -1.48
C GLY A 144 12.34 -1.82 -1.67
N TRP A 145 13.49 -1.48 -1.11
CA TRP A 145 14.73 -2.25 -1.26
C TRP A 145 14.92 -3.34 -0.20
N GLY A 146 13.95 -3.49 0.70
CA GLY A 146 13.98 -4.48 1.77
C GLY A 146 14.81 -4.05 2.98
N ILE A 147 14.66 -4.80 4.06
CA ILE A 147 15.11 -4.48 5.42
C ILE A 147 16.61 -4.14 5.56
N PHE A 148 17.46 -4.68 4.69
CA PHE A 148 18.92 -4.47 4.80
C PHE A 148 19.41 -3.20 4.12
N ILE A 149 18.62 -2.64 3.20
CA ILE A 149 19.04 -1.51 2.36
C ILE A 149 17.99 -0.38 2.39
N GLY A 150 16.78 -0.64 2.89
CA GLY A 150 15.65 0.27 2.85
C GLY A 150 14.61 -0.07 3.91
N ASP A 151 13.35 0.00 3.53
CA ASP A 151 12.15 -0.17 4.38
C ASP A 151 12.01 0.91 5.47
N GLU A 152 12.65 2.08 5.29
CA GLU A 152 12.49 3.23 6.18
C GLU A 152 11.00 3.60 6.28
N GLY A 153 10.55 3.90 7.49
CA GLY A 153 9.15 4.23 7.75
C GLY A 153 8.19 3.04 7.81
N SER A 154 8.66 1.78 7.66
CA SER A 154 7.87 0.55 7.78
C SER A 154 7.75 0.06 9.22
N ALA A 155 6.84 -0.91 9.45
CA ALA A 155 6.66 -1.57 10.74
C ALA A 155 7.95 -2.25 11.23
N ILE A 156 8.66 -2.98 10.34
CA ILE A 156 9.92 -3.63 10.69
C ILE A 156 11.00 -2.60 11.05
N TYR A 157 11.06 -1.50 10.30
CA TYR A 157 12.03 -0.43 10.56
C TYR A 157 11.79 0.22 11.93
N ILE A 158 10.52 0.55 12.26
CA ILE A 158 10.13 1.11 13.57
C ILE A 158 10.55 0.16 14.70
N ALA A 159 10.29 -1.14 14.55
CA ALA A 159 10.66 -2.16 15.55
C ALA A 159 12.18 -2.26 15.74
N LEU A 160 12.94 -2.37 14.64
CA LEU A 160 14.39 -2.45 14.68
C LEU A 160 15.03 -1.17 15.21
N ARG A 161 14.45 -0.01 14.86
CA ARG A 161 14.92 1.27 15.35
C ARG A 161 14.77 1.40 16.86
N ALA A 162 13.65 0.94 17.41
CA ALA A 162 13.44 0.87 18.86
C ALA A 162 14.52 0.03 19.55
N ILE A 163 14.73 -1.20 19.07
CA ILE A 163 15.73 -2.13 19.62
C ILE A 163 17.13 -1.50 19.53
N LYS A 164 17.48 -0.93 18.39
CA LYS A 164 18.81 -0.33 18.19
C LYS A 164 19.08 0.85 19.13
N ILE A 165 18.07 1.70 19.37
CA ILE A 165 18.21 2.82 20.33
C ILE A 165 18.48 2.29 21.71
N ILE A 166 17.70 1.29 22.17
CA ILE A 166 17.85 0.71 23.51
C ILE A 166 19.22 0.09 23.70
N PHE A 167 19.68 -0.70 22.74
CA PHE A 167 21.00 -1.33 22.82
C PHE A 167 22.12 -0.29 22.87
N ASN A 168 22.05 0.75 22.02
CA ASN A 168 23.04 1.83 22.02
C ASN A 168 23.08 2.60 23.34
N GLU A 169 21.93 2.90 23.95
CA GLU A 169 21.85 3.59 25.24
C GLU A 169 22.39 2.71 26.38
N MET A 170 22.04 1.42 26.42
CA MET A 170 22.50 0.48 27.44
C MET A 170 24.02 0.23 27.35
N ASP A 171 24.59 0.22 26.14
CA ASP A 171 26.03 0.09 25.92
C ASP A 171 26.79 1.41 26.18
N GLY A 172 26.08 2.53 26.32
CA GLY A 172 26.69 3.86 26.35
C GLY A 172 27.40 4.23 25.05
N PHE A 173 27.10 3.51 23.95
CA PHE A 173 27.74 3.70 22.65
C PHE A 173 27.32 5.02 21.99
N ARG A 174 26.03 5.35 22.05
CA ARG A 174 25.48 6.63 21.62
C ARG A 174 24.34 7.03 22.55
N ARG A 175 24.52 8.10 23.29
CA ARG A 175 23.46 8.70 24.13
C ARG A 175 22.74 9.80 23.35
N THR A 176 22.05 9.39 22.31
CA THR A 176 21.32 10.33 21.42
C THR A 176 19.83 10.35 21.69
N CYS A 177 19.31 9.41 22.47
CA CYS A 177 17.90 9.36 22.82
C CYS A 177 17.62 10.33 23.99
N PRO A 178 16.83 11.39 23.76
CA PRO A 178 16.50 12.35 24.83
C PRO A 178 15.35 11.84 25.73
N TYR A 179 14.92 10.61 25.55
CA TYR A 179 13.76 10.02 26.25
C TYR A 179 14.16 8.80 27.06
N PRO A 180 13.49 8.54 28.19
CA PRO A 180 13.66 7.31 28.97
C PRO A 180 13.39 6.06 28.08
N ILE A 181 14.26 5.04 28.21
CA ILE A 181 14.18 3.82 27.40
C ILE A 181 13.44 2.67 28.10
N GLU A 182 13.28 2.75 29.42
CA GLU A 182 12.84 1.66 30.29
C GLU A 182 11.48 1.11 29.86
N GLY A 183 10.50 1.96 29.63
CA GLY A 183 9.15 1.53 29.24
C GLY A 183 9.08 0.85 27.88
N VAL A 184 9.98 1.21 26.93
CA VAL A 184 10.07 0.51 25.64
C VAL A 184 10.86 -0.77 25.77
N TRP A 185 11.88 -0.80 26.64
CA TRP A 185 12.62 -2.03 26.92
C TRP A 185 11.74 -3.09 27.59
N ASP A 186 10.93 -2.71 28.59
CA ASP A 186 9.98 -3.61 29.24
C ASP A 186 8.97 -4.18 28.24
N LEU A 187 8.48 -3.35 27.33
CA LEU A 187 7.58 -3.78 26.23
C LEU A 187 8.27 -4.79 25.29
N ILE A 188 9.54 -4.59 24.95
CA ILE A 188 10.32 -5.52 24.11
C ILE A 188 10.52 -6.85 24.83
N LYS A 189 10.86 -6.83 26.14
CA LYS A 189 11.00 -8.04 26.95
C LYS A 189 9.69 -8.84 26.97
N GLU A 190 8.59 -8.18 27.25
CA GLU A 190 7.26 -8.80 27.26
C GLU A 190 6.90 -9.41 25.90
N TYR A 191 7.14 -8.66 24.81
CA TYR A 191 6.79 -9.06 23.45
C TYR A 191 7.55 -10.31 23.01
N PHE A 192 8.87 -10.34 23.21
CA PHE A 192 9.73 -11.46 22.83
C PHE A 192 9.85 -12.55 23.91
N LYS A 193 9.26 -12.33 25.09
CA LYS A 193 9.36 -13.24 26.29
C LYS A 193 10.81 -13.52 26.68
N ILE A 194 11.58 -12.47 26.84
CA ILE A 194 13.00 -12.47 27.19
C ILE A 194 13.24 -11.65 28.46
N GLU A 195 14.34 -11.90 29.13
CA GLU A 195 14.81 -11.11 30.30
C GLU A 195 16.04 -10.28 29.94
N THR A 196 16.88 -10.78 29.06
CA THR A 196 18.17 -10.19 28.72
C THR A 196 18.26 -9.83 27.24
N ARG A 197 19.20 -8.95 26.86
CA ARG A 197 19.48 -8.58 25.50
C ARG A 197 20.04 -9.73 24.65
N GLU A 198 20.83 -10.58 25.31
CA GLU A 198 21.48 -11.75 24.71
C GLU A 198 20.43 -12.76 24.20
N GLU A 199 19.34 -12.94 24.94
CA GLU A 199 18.24 -13.82 24.53
C GLU A 199 17.53 -13.32 23.24
N LEU A 200 17.49 -11.99 23.02
CA LEU A 200 16.93 -11.43 21.81
C LEU A 200 17.71 -11.82 20.56
N MET A 201 19.01 -12.10 20.68
CA MET A 201 19.86 -12.45 19.54
C MET A 201 19.41 -13.71 18.80
N THR A 202 18.76 -14.64 19.48
CA THR A 202 18.19 -15.85 18.85
C THR A 202 17.18 -15.50 17.76
N ASN A 203 16.34 -14.46 17.99
CA ASN A 203 15.34 -14.01 17.02
C ASN A 203 15.95 -13.36 15.78
N PHE A 204 17.18 -12.86 15.86
CA PHE A 204 17.85 -12.16 14.77
C PHE A 204 18.86 -13.03 14.01
N PHE A 205 19.51 -13.97 14.67
CA PHE A 205 20.59 -14.75 14.07
C PHE A 205 20.21 -16.19 13.73
N GLN A 206 19.31 -16.79 14.51
CA GLN A 206 18.93 -18.19 14.30
C GLN A 206 17.56 -18.33 13.63
N ASN A 207 16.61 -17.49 14.02
CA ASN A 207 15.21 -17.56 13.60
C ASN A 207 14.73 -16.21 13.09
N PHE A 208 15.50 -15.59 12.19
CA PHE A 208 15.10 -14.29 11.63
C PHE A 208 13.83 -14.42 10.81
N ASP A 209 12.76 -13.84 11.32
CA ASP A 209 11.49 -13.72 10.62
C ASP A 209 10.93 -12.30 10.82
N LYS A 210 10.89 -11.54 9.75
CA LYS A 210 10.35 -10.18 9.76
C LYS A 210 8.87 -10.13 10.17
N SER A 211 8.11 -11.19 9.91
CA SER A 211 6.71 -11.30 10.29
C SER A 211 6.49 -11.42 11.79
N LEU A 212 7.51 -11.88 12.52
CA LEU A 212 7.51 -11.93 13.99
C LEU A 212 8.03 -10.63 14.63
N ILE A 213 8.88 -9.88 13.92
CA ILE A 213 9.48 -8.66 14.47
C ILE A 213 8.61 -7.43 14.19
N ALA A 214 8.10 -7.30 12.96
CA ALA A 214 7.34 -6.14 12.53
C ALA A 214 6.12 -5.81 13.41
N PRO A 215 5.34 -6.80 13.93
CA PRO A 215 4.18 -6.50 14.78
C PRO A 215 4.53 -5.86 16.14
N LEU A 216 5.80 -5.86 16.55
CA LEU A 216 6.25 -5.04 17.69
C LEU A 216 5.88 -3.56 17.49
N SER A 217 5.85 -3.08 16.24
CA SER A 217 5.43 -1.71 15.93
C SER A 217 4.02 -1.40 16.43
N THR A 218 3.09 -2.37 16.40
CA THR A 218 1.73 -2.19 16.94
C THR A 218 1.77 -1.96 18.46
N LYS A 219 2.61 -2.68 19.17
CA LYS A 219 2.81 -2.47 20.62
C LYS A 219 3.47 -1.14 20.94
N LEU A 220 4.40 -0.72 20.08
CA LEU A 220 5.00 0.61 20.18
C LEU A 220 3.98 1.73 19.90
N ALA A 221 3.03 1.53 18.96
CA ALA A 221 1.95 2.48 18.71
C ALA A 221 1.03 2.62 19.93
N GLU A 222 0.60 1.50 20.52
CA GLU A 222 -0.18 1.49 21.77
C GLU A 222 0.54 2.27 22.92
N ALA A 223 1.86 2.08 23.04
CA ALA A 223 2.66 2.81 24.02
C ALA A 223 2.77 4.31 23.70
N ALA A 224 2.92 4.65 22.42
CA ALA A 224 2.97 6.05 21.96
C ALA A 224 1.65 6.78 22.25
N GLU A 225 0.50 6.14 22.03
CA GLU A 225 -0.82 6.67 22.36
C GLU A 225 -1.00 6.89 23.86
N LYS A 226 -0.40 6.03 24.69
CA LYS A 226 -0.36 6.18 26.16
C LYS A 226 0.65 7.22 26.63
N GLY A 227 1.34 7.92 25.73
CA GLY A 227 2.24 9.02 26.04
C GLY A 227 3.71 8.65 26.16
N ASN A 228 4.13 7.44 25.78
CA ASN A 228 5.55 7.10 25.75
C ASN A 228 6.29 7.91 24.69
N ARG A 229 7.16 8.80 25.13
CA ARG A 229 7.87 9.77 24.27
C ARG A 229 8.84 9.12 23.29
N LEU A 230 9.53 8.06 23.69
CA LEU A 230 10.42 7.32 22.78
C LEU A 230 9.61 6.68 21.66
N ALA A 231 8.52 5.99 21.98
CA ALA A 231 7.64 5.40 20.98
C ALA A 231 7.04 6.47 20.04
N GLN A 232 6.58 7.62 20.55
CA GLN A 232 6.12 8.74 19.72
C GLN A 232 7.19 9.24 18.77
N SER A 233 8.46 9.31 19.21
CA SER A 233 9.57 9.76 18.38
C SER A 233 9.87 8.80 17.22
N LEU A 234 9.71 7.49 17.43
CA LEU A 234 9.89 6.47 16.40
C LEU A 234 8.86 6.62 15.26
N PHE A 235 7.59 6.82 15.60
CA PHE A 235 6.56 7.07 14.59
C PHE A 235 6.73 8.40 13.87
N ARG A 236 7.20 9.43 14.56
CA ARG A 236 7.53 10.70 13.92
C ARG A 236 8.72 10.55 12.96
N GLU A 237 9.76 9.79 13.32
CA GLU A 237 10.89 9.44 12.42
C GLU A 237 10.37 8.67 11.20
N ALA A 238 9.54 7.65 11.39
CA ALA A 238 8.91 6.90 10.31
C ALA A 238 8.06 7.77 9.38
N GLY A 239 7.29 8.70 9.94
CA GLY A 239 6.55 9.68 9.16
C GLY A 239 7.47 10.58 8.33
N GLU A 240 8.61 11.02 8.87
CA GLU A 240 9.61 11.84 8.16
C GLU A 240 10.19 11.07 6.97
N ASP A 241 10.50 9.80 7.13
CA ASP A 241 10.98 8.93 6.06
C ASP A 241 9.94 8.81 4.93
N LEU A 242 8.68 8.51 5.26
CA LEU A 242 7.59 8.44 4.29
C LEU A 242 7.35 9.76 3.55
N GLY A 243 7.45 10.88 4.26
CA GLY A 243 7.39 12.22 3.66
C GLY A 243 8.56 12.50 2.72
N THR A 244 9.75 12.03 3.06
CA THR A 244 10.97 12.17 2.24
C THR A 244 10.90 11.31 0.98
N MET A 245 10.37 10.08 1.07
CA MET A 245 10.09 9.25 -0.12
C MET A 245 9.12 9.95 -1.07
N THR A 246 8.06 10.54 -0.52
CA THR A 246 7.11 11.34 -1.32
C THR A 246 7.79 12.52 -1.99
N ALA A 247 8.60 13.28 -1.24
CA ALA A 247 9.34 14.43 -1.74
C ALA A 247 10.26 14.08 -2.92
N ALA A 248 10.87 12.89 -2.90
CA ALA A 248 11.74 12.40 -3.96
C ALA A 248 10.98 12.13 -5.28
N LEU A 249 9.68 11.88 -5.24
CA LEU A 249 8.83 11.63 -6.41
C LEU A 249 8.26 12.92 -7.00
N ILE A 250 8.12 13.99 -6.21
CA ILE A 250 7.48 15.25 -6.64
C ILE A 250 8.02 15.81 -7.96
N PRO A 251 9.35 15.86 -8.20
CA PRO A 251 9.89 16.38 -9.46
C PRO A 251 9.55 15.55 -10.71
N LYS A 252 9.00 14.34 -10.51
CA LYS A 252 8.69 13.37 -11.57
C LYS A 252 7.20 13.29 -11.88
N ILE A 253 6.37 14.06 -11.15
CA ILE A 253 4.93 14.11 -11.31
C ILE A 253 4.58 14.91 -12.56
N GLN A 254 3.80 14.30 -13.44
CA GLN A 254 3.24 15.01 -14.59
C GLN A 254 2.09 15.92 -14.16
N PRO A 255 1.92 17.10 -14.79
CA PRO A 255 0.86 18.05 -14.43
C PRO A 255 -0.56 17.44 -14.46
N ASP A 256 -0.81 16.53 -15.40
CA ASP A 256 -2.10 15.86 -15.58
C ASP A 256 -2.44 14.87 -14.43
N SER A 257 -1.46 14.49 -13.61
CA SER A 257 -1.69 13.74 -12.37
C SER A 257 -2.38 14.57 -11.29
N LEU A 258 -2.37 15.91 -11.44
CA LEU A 258 -2.88 16.83 -10.42
C LEU A 258 -4.34 17.19 -10.71
N LYS A 259 -5.27 16.66 -9.92
CA LYS A 259 -6.67 17.06 -9.97
C LYS A 259 -6.87 18.36 -9.17
N SER A 260 -7.33 19.42 -9.83
CA SER A 260 -7.55 20.73 -9.17
C SER A 260 -6.32 21.21 -8.37
N ASN A 261 -5.13 21.08 -8.97
CA ASN A 261 -3.85 21.43 -8.33
C ASN A 261 -3.61 20.70 -7.01
N THR A 262 -4.03 19.45 -6.92
CA THR A 262 -3.88 18.60 -5.74
C THR A 262 -3.33 17.23 -6.11
N LEU A 263 -2.28 16.79 -5.44
CA LEU A 263 -1.74 15.45 -5.54
C LEU A 263 -2.50 14.52 -4.59
N ASN A 264 -3.03 13.44 -5.13
CA ASN A 264 -3.58 12.36 -4.34
C ASN A 264 -2.51 11.32 -4.03
N ILE A 265 -2.33 11.01 -2.75
CA ILE A 265 -1.44 9.98 -2.23
C ILE A 265 -2.29 8.93 -1.56
N LEU A 266 -2.31 7.73 -2.12
CA LEU A 266 -2.98 6.60 -1.53
C LEU A 266 -2.08 5.95 -0.47
N CYS A 267 -2.50 5.99 0.78
CA CYS A 267 -1.82 5.39 1.92
C CYS A 267 -2.24 3.93 2.09
N MET A 268 -1.29 3.01 1.94
CA MET A 268 -1.53 1.57 2.07
C MET A 268 -0.69 0.96 3.20
N GLY A 269 -1.27 -0.04 3.88
CA GLY A 269 -0.60 -0.79 4.94
C GLY A 269 -0.95 -0.34 6.35
N SER A 270 -0.64 -1.23 7.31
CA SER A 270 -1.10 -1.15 8.70
C SER A 270 -0.52 0.01 9.50
N VAL A 271 0.69 0.47 9.16
CA VAL A 271 1.38 1.57 9.86
C VAL A 271 0.58 2.87 9.74
N TRP A 272 -0.09 3.08 8.61
CA TRP A 272 -0.91 4.26 8.36
C TRP A 272 -2.11 4.38 9.29
N SER A 273 -2.56 3.29 9.92
CA SER A 273 -3.60 3.35 10.95
C SER A 273 -3.22 4.27 12.12
N ASN A 274 -1.93 4.55 12.27
CA ASN A 274 -1.36 5.46 13.27
C ASN A 274 -1.05 6.86 12.70
N LEU A 275 -1.84 7.35 11.76
CA LEU A 275 -1.62 8.64 11.09
C LEU A 275 -1.41 9.80 12.08
N SER A 276 -2.09 9.79 13.22
CA SER A 276 -1.92 10.80 14.28
C SER A 276 -0.49 10.93 14.77
N LEU A 277 0.26 9.82 14.81
CA LEU A 277 1.65 9.74 15.23
C LEU A 277 2.63 10.06 14.08
N LEU A 278 2.24 9.77 12.83
CA LEU A 278 3.08 9.94 11.63
C LEU A 278 3.05 11.37 11.06
N LYS A 279 1.90 12.05 11.13
CA LYS A 279 1.59 13.26 10.35
C LYS A 279 2.57 14.41 10.52
N GLU A 280 3.12 14.60 11.73
CA GLU A 280 4.09 15.67 11.99
C GLU A 280 5.42 15.39 11.28
N GLY A 281 5.91 14.15 11.40
CA GLY A 281 7.09 13.69 10.69
C GLY A 281 6.90 13.76 9.18
N PHE A 282 5.79 13.26 8.67
CA PHE A 282 5.47 13.29 7.24
C PHE A 282 5.54 14.73 6.68
N ARG A 283 4.92 15.67 7.38
CA ARG A 283 5.03 17.10 7.01
C ARG A 283 6.47 17.60 7.00
N LYS A 284 7.30 17.16 7.95
CA LYS A 284 8.72 17.52 8.00
C LYS A 284 9.49 16.93 6.81
N GLY A 285 9.27 15.66 6.48
CA GLY A 285 9.88 15.00 5.31
C GLY A 285 9.53 15.66 3.99
N LEU A 286 8.29 16.14 3.83
CA LEU A 286 7.86 16.90 2.66
C LEU A 286 8.62 18.23 2.46
N GLN A 287 9.19 18.82 3.50
CA GLN A 287 9.96 20.08 3.41
C GLN A 287 11.26 19.92 2.60
N ASN A 288 11.67 18.69 2.28
CA ASN A 288 12.82 18.41 1.42
C ASN A 288 12.54 18.72 -0.07
N ALA A 289 11.31 19.08 -0.43
CA ALA A 289 10.93 19.44 -1.79
C ALA A 289 10.16 20.75 -1.85
N THR A 290 10.25 21.44 -2.99
CA THR A 290 9.34 22.56 -3.30
C THR A 290 8.04 21.99 -3.84
N ILE A 291 6.94 22.19 -3.12
CA ILE A 291 5.64 21.63 -3.46
C ILE A 291 4.70 22.77 -3.85
N PRO A 292 4.32 22.92 -5.13
CA PRO A 292 3.47 24.02 -5.60
C PRO A 292 1.96 23.69 -5.55
N PHE A 293 1.56 22.54 -5.03
CA PHE A 293 0.19 22.01 -5.00
C PHE A 293 -0.18 21.47 -3.62
N ALA A 294 -1.47 21.31 -3.36
CA ALA A 294 -1.97 20.63 -2.15
C ALA A 294 -1.74 19.12 -2.24
N ILE A 295 -1.70 18.44 -1.10
CA ILE A 295 -1.57 16.98 -1.01
C ILE A 295 -2.72 16.45 -0.19
N ASN A 296 -3.44 15.47 -0.72
CA ASN A 296 -4.40 14.66 0.00
C ASN A 296 -3.79 13.30 0.32
N LEU A 297 -3.85 12.88 1.58
CA LEU A 297 -3.65 11.49 1.97
C LEU A 297 -4.99 10.77 1.91
N LEU A 298 -5.07 9.74 1.07
CA LEU A 298 -6.30 8.97 0.83
C LEU A 298 -6.20 7.60 1.49
N ARG A 299 -7.36 7.11 1.91
CA ARG A 299 -7.58 5.73 2.32
C ARG A 299 -8.71 5.15 1.49
N LEU A 300 -8.51 3.98 0.88
CA LEU A 300 -9.60 3.26 0.23
C LEU A 300 -10.64 2.80 1.26
N ASN A 301 -11.91 2.98 0.92
CA ASN A 301 -13.04 2.38 1.60
C ASN A 301 -13.71 1.27 0.75
N LYS A 302 -13.18 1.05 -0.46
CA LYS A 302 -13.51 -0.04 -1.37
C LYS A 302 -12.27 -0.88 -1.67
N SER A 303 -12.48 -2.14 -2.06
CA SER A 303 -11.40 -3.01 -2.51
C SER A 303 -10.71 -2.48 -3.77
N SER A 304 -9.41 -2.68 -3.90
CA SER A 304 -8.65 -2.37 -5.12
C SER A 304 -9.08 -3.20 -6.34
N ALA A 305 -9.94 -4.19 -6.14
CA ALA A 305 -10.64 -4.90 -7.21
C ALA A 305 -11.47 -3.96 -8.10
N PHE A 306 -11.96 -2.83 -7.58
CA PHE A 306 -12.65 -1.82 -8.40
C PHE A 306 -11.72 -1.20 -9.44
N GLY A 307 -10.52 -0.79 -9.06
CA GLY A 307 -9.54 -0.27 -10.01
C GLY A 307 -9.10 -1.29 -11.04
N ALA A 308 -8.95 -2.56 -10.62
CA ALA A 308 -8.67 -3.65 -11.54
C ALA A 308 -9.81 -3.85 -12.56
N CYS A 309 -11.07 -3.78 -12.12
CA CYS A 309 -12.26 -3.84 -12.98
C CYS A 309 -12.30 -2.65 -13.96
N TYR A 310 -12.05 -1.44 -13.49
CA TYR A 310 -12.04 -0.23 -14.31
C TYR A 310 -10.98 -0.32 -15.42
N LEU A 311 -9.75 -0.67 -15.06
CA LEU A 311 -8.67 -0.83 -16.01
C LEU A 311 -8.91 -1.94 -17.03
N ALA A 312 -9.57 -3.03 -16.63
CA ALA A 312 -9.94 -4.11 -17.55
C ALA A 312 -11.01 -3.67 -18.57
N ALA A 313 -11.97 -2.84 -18.16
CA ALA A 313 -12.93 -2.25 -19.07
C ALA A 313 -12.25 -1.28 -20.07
N ASP A 314 -11.35 -0.42 -19.58
CA ASP A 314 -10.55 0.48 -20.43
C ASP A 314 -9.68 -0.29 -21.43
N HIS A 315 -9.11 -1.43 -21.02
CA HIS A 315 -8.27 -2.28 -21.87
C HIS A 315 -9.01 -2.80 -23.12
N ILE A 316 -10.34 -2.98 -23.04
CA ILE A 316 -11.19 -3.36 -24.18
C ILE A 316 -11.95 -2.18 -24.75
N GLU A 317 -11.51 -0.95 -24.47
CA GLU A 317 -12.09 0.30 -24.96
C GLU A 317 -13.59 0.47 -24.60
N PHE A 318 -14.00 -0.05 -23.43
CA PHE A 318 -15.35 0.12 -22.93
C PHE A 318 -15.38 1.21 -21.85
N ASP A 319 -16.16 2.26 -22.10
CA ASP A 319 -16.36 3.37 -21.14
C ASP A 319 -17.33 2.93 -20.03
N LEU A 320 -16.79 2.23 -19.04
CA LEU A 320 -17.55 1.77 -17.88
C LEU A 320 -17.84 2.96 -16.96
N PRO A 321 -19.12 3.29 -16.68
CA PRO A 321 -19.46 4.34 -15.71
C PRO A 321 -18.85 4.07 -14.34
N ARG A 322 -18.24 5.08 -13.74
CA ARG A 322 -17.54 4.95 -12.46
C ARG A 322 -17.57 6.22 -11.64
N ASN A 323 -17.65 6.08 -10.32
CA ASN A 323 -17.58 7.19 -9.38
C ASN A 323 -16.39 6.99 -8.43
N TYR A 324 -15.29 7.65 -8.70
CA TYR A 324 -14.08 7.53 -7.91
C TYR A 324 -14.23 8.11 -6.49
N SER A 325 -15.05 9.15 -6.31
CA SER A 325 -15.20 9.83 -5.01
C SER A 325 -15.81 8.95 -3.93
N ASP A 326 -16.54 7.91 -4.31
CA ASP A 326 -17.17 6.97 -3.39
C ASP A 326 -16.25 5.84 -2.93
N ASN A 327 -15.04 5.78 -3.49
CA ASN A 327 -14.12 4.67 -3.27
C ASN A 327 -13.05 4.97 -2.22
N TYR A 328 -12.96 6.21 -1.74
CA TYR A 328 -11.95 6.60 -0.76
C TYR A 328 -12.41 7.71 0.17
N ASP A 329 -11.74 7.79 1.32
CA ASP A 329 -11.83 8.90 2.26
C ASP A 329 -10.56 9.75 2.19
N ILE A 330 -10.70 11.08 2.32
CA ILE A 330 -9.56 11.96 2.54
C ILE A 330 -9.23 11.92 4.03
N TRP A 331 -8.15 11.21 4.38
CA TRP A 331 -7.70 11.10 5.76
C TRP A 331 -7.07 12.37 6.28
N TYR A 332 -6.30 13.03 5.42
CA TYR A 332 -5.62 14.28 5.75
C TYR A 332 -5.34 15.10 4.51
N GLN A 333 -5.37 16.43 4.66
CA GLN A 333 -5.04 17.36 3.61
C GLN A 333 -3.91 18.29 4.06
N TYR A 334 -2.82 18.30 3.31
CA TYR A 334 -1.76 19.28 3.45
C TYR A 334 -2.01 20.45 2.51
N GLN A 335 -2.35 21.61 3.10
CA GLN A 335 -2.39 22.86 2.36
C GLN A 335 -1.04 23.52 2.45
N ILE A 336 -0.44 23.83 1.30
CA ILE A 336 0.74 24.66 1.27
C ILE A 336 0.27 26.08 1.56
N LYS A 337 0.75 26.66 2.65
CA LYS A 337 0.70 28.11 2.78
C LYS A 337 1.55 28.65 1.64
N CYS A 338 0.92 29.17 0.58
CA CYS A 338 1.62 30.06 -0.35
C CYS A 338 2.41 31.05 0.50
N ALA A 339 3.73 31.04 0.41
CA ALA A 339 4.53 32.15 0.86
C ALA A 339 4.03 33.35 0.06
N CYS A 340 3.07 34.07 0.63
CA CYS A 340 2.56 35.31 0.07
C CYS A 340 3.76 36.21 -0.09
N ASN A 341 4.06 36.48 -1.35
CA ASN A 341 4.93 37.47 -1.91
C ASN A 341 5.12 38.69 -0.98
N PRO A 342 6.30 38.95 -0.43
CA PRO A 342 6.60 40.25 0.12
C PRO A 342 7.00 41.17 -1.05
N ARG A 343 6.11 41.45 -1.99
CA ARG A 343 6.21 42.65 -2.81
C ARG A 343 5.61 43.78 -1.99
N ASN A 344 6.44 44.43 -1.24
CA ASN A 344 6.44 45.86 -1.01
C ASN A 344 7.58 46.19 -0.05
N ARG A 345 8.77 46.36 -0.60
CA ARG A 345 9.69 47.35 -0.08
C ARG A 345 10.00 48.31 -1.23
N ASN A 346 9.15 49.31 -1.36
CA ASN A 346 9.57 50.57 -1.90
C ASN A 346 10.54 51.24 -0.89
N TYR A 347 11.58 51.75 -1.44
CA TYR A 347 12.67 52.60 -1.01
C TYR A 347 13.94 51.89 -0.59
#